data_36e238338fba2d55253fd86cdff50470
#
_entry.id   36e238338fba2d55253fd86cdff50470
#
_cell.length_a   1.000
_cell.length_b   1.000
_cell.length_c   1.000
_cell.angle_alpha   90.00
_cell.angle_beta   90.00
_cell.angle_gamma   90.00
#
_symmetry.space_group_name_H-M   'P 1'
#
loop_
_entity.id
_entity.type
_entity.pdbx_description
1 polymer ?
#
loop_
_entity_poly.entity_id
_entity_poly.type
_entity_poly.pdbx_seq_one_letter_code
_entity_poly.pdbx_strand_id
1 'polypeptide(L)'
;MRRHLFSLALMLPLTLFAQEAPTPTAPTEERLDPAKIDLAALAECKRELADFHYLAPALSDPLQAVALGWRPLPQANLFMTEFMLNRPISVFGHTTDHIAFTGDSIIAILDLPDPRPLAKQLELETGIDTPDKALFGKELVSEEEQDPATGTALIRSVVLNVSNVSSHPGKTLAGCSYS
;
A
#
# COMPACT_ATOMS: atom_id res chain seq x y z
N MET A 1 -1.00 -5.35 -97.19
CA MET A 1 -1.15 -6.38 -96.19
C MET A 1 -0.64 -5.81 -94.86
N ARG A 2 -1.52 -5.37 -93.94
CA ARG A 2 -1.19 -4.85 -92.57
C ARG A 2 -1.84 -5.77 -91.55
N ARG A 3 -1.02 -6.44 -90.77
CA ARG A 3 -1.43 -7.31 -89.67
C ARG A 3 -1.51 -6.45 -88.37
N HIS A 4 -2.71 -6.33 -87.86
CA HIS A 4 -2.92 -5.70 -86.55
C HIS A 4 -2.77 -6.78 -85.46
N LEU A 5 -1.79 -6.63 -84.58
CA LEU A 5 -1.62 -7.37 -83.34
C LEU A 5 -2.46 -6.73 -82.27
N PHE A 6 -3.49 -7.43 -81.78
CA PHE A 6 -4.25 -7.05 -80.59
C PHE A 6 -3.46 -7.52 -79.35
N SER A 7 -2.99 -6.57 -78.55
CA SER A 7 -2.41 -6.84 -77.24
C SER A 7 -3.54 -6.89 -76.20
N LEU A 8 -3.77 -8.07 -75.63
CA LEU A 8 -4.73 -8.31 -74.57
C LEU A 8 -4.05 -7.99 -73.22
N ALA A 9 -4.37 -6.88 -72.58
CA ALA A 9 -3.90 -6.53 -71.27
C ALA A 9 -4.74 -7.26 -70.19
N LEU A 10 -4.11 -8.19 -69.49
CA LEU A 10 -4.70 -8.91 -68.38
C LEU A 10 -4.61 -8.06 -67.11
N MET A 11 -5.73 -7.44 -66.65
CA MET A 11 -5.83 -6.73 -65.40
C MET A 11 -6.06 -7.73 -64.27
N LEU A 12 -5.08 -7.95 -63.43
CA LEU A 12 -5.26 -8.66 -62.15
C LEU A 12 -5.80 -7.67 -61.07
N PRO A 13 -6.84 -8.04 -60.30
CA PRO A 13 -7.28 -7.25 -59.16
C PRO A 13 -6.29 -7.39 -58.00
N LEU A 14 -5.69 -6.29 -57.53
CA LEU A 14 -4.96 -6.20 -56.30
C LEU A 14 -5.97 -6.27 -55.13
N THR A 15 -6.06 -7.40 -54.45
CA THR A 15 -6.78 -7.50 -53.19
C THR A 15 -5.87 -6.92 -52.07
N LEU A 16 -6.20 -5.73 -51.61
CA LEU A 16 -5.59 -5.15 -50.38
C LEU A 16 -6.09 -5.97 -49.16
N PHE A 17 -5.24 -6.80 -48.62
CA PHE A 17 -5.46 -7.36 -47.29
C PHE A 17 -5.15 -6.21 -46.30
N ALA A 18 -6.19 -5.63 -45.73
CA ALA A 18 -6.06 -4.76 -44.57
C ALA A 18 -5.63 -5.64 -43.38
N GLN A 19 -4.36 -5.54 -43.01
CA GLN A 19 -3.82 -6.19 -41.82
C GLN A 19 -4.27 -5.37 -40.62
N GLU A 20 -5.28 -5.85 -39.92
CA GLU A 20 -5.71 -5.28 -38.64
C GLU A 20 -4.54 -5.39 -37.65
N ALA A 21 -3.97 -4.25 -37.27
CA ALA A 21 -2.94 -4.19 -36.24
C ALA A 21 -3.55 -4.69 -34.91
N PRO A 22 -2.85 -5.55 -34.15
CA PRO A 22 -3.36 -5.98 -32.85
C PRO A 22 -3.55 -4.76 -31.95
N THR A 23 -4.78 -4.54 -31.50
CA THR A 23 -5.11 -3.53 -30.51
C THR A 23 -4.27 -3.83 -29.25
N PRO A 24 -3.47 -2.89 -28.73
CA PRO A 24 -2.75 -3.12 -27.48
C PRO A 24 -3.77 -3.40 -26.39
N THR A 25 -3.76 -4.63 -25.88
CA THR A 25 -4.53 -5.00 -24.70
C THR A 25 -4.00 -4.15 -23.56
N ALA A 26 -4.81 -3.23 -23.04
CA ALA A 26 -4.46 -2.47 -21.85
C ALA A 26 -4.08 -3.46 -20.74
N PRO A 27 -3.03 -3.20 -19.95
CA PRO A 27 -2.69 -4.05 -18.82
C PRO A 27 -3.95 -4.19 -17.95
N THR A 28 -4.36 -5.40 -17.71
CA THR A 28 -5.45 -5.68 -16.77
C THR A 28 -4.91 -5.27 -15.41
N GLU A 29 -5.33 -4.11 -14.89
CA GLU A 29 -5.02 -3.70 -13.52
C GLU A 29 -5.52 -4.80 -12.59
N GLU A 30 -4.58 -5.50 -11.98
CA GLU A 30 -4.88 -6.58 -11.03
C GLU A 30 -5.57 -5.96 -9.82
N ARG A 31 -6.89 -6.15 -9.74
CA ARG A 31 -7.69 -5.63 -8.63
C ARG A 31 -7.31 -6.38 -7.37
N LEU A 32 -7.02 -5.63 -6.29
CA LEU A 32 -6.76 -6.20 -4.97
C LEU A 32 -7.94 -7.04 -4.49
N ASP A 33 -7.64 -8.22 -3.94
CA ASP A 33 -8.63 -9.09 -3.32
C ASP A 33 -8.83 -8.68 -1.85
N PRO A 34 -10.00 -8.13 -1.46
CA PRO A 34 -10.26 -7.71 -0.09
C PRO A 34 -10.12 -8.84 0.94
N ALA A 35 -10.33 -10.10 0.52
CA ALA A 35 -10.23 -11.26 1.41
C ALA A 35 -8.78 -11.57 1.86
N LYS A 36 -7.79 -11.04 1.13
CA LYS A 36 -6.37 -11.18 1.47
C LYS A 36 -5.85 -10.06 2.36
N ILE A 37 -6.66 -9.02 2.59
CA ILE A 37 -6.25 -7.82 3.32
C ILE A 37 -6.76 -7.90 4.76
N ASP A 38 -5.84 -7.96 5.71
CA ASP A 38 -6.13 -7.90 7.14
C ASP A 38 -5.36 -6.72 7.75
N LEU A 39 -5.98 -5.53 7.69
CA LEU A 39 -5.38 -4.29 8.18
C LEU A 39 -5.09 -4.32 9.68
N ALA A 40 -5.95 -4.99 10.46
CA ALA A 40 -5.74 -5.09 11.89
C ALA A 40 -4.49 -5.94 12.20
N ALA A 41 -4.36 -7.10 11.57
CA ALA A 41 -3.18 -7.95 11.74
C ALA A 41 -1.89 -7.28 11.23
N LEU A 42 -1.98 -6.50 10.13
CA LEU A 42 -0.86 -5.69 9.65
C LEU A 42 -0.45 -4.63 10.69
N ALA A 43 -1.41 -3.85 11.20
CA ALA A 43 -1.11 -2.82 12.21
C ALA A 43 -0.58 -3.40 13.52
N GLU A 44 -0.94 -4.64 13.85
CA GLU A 44 -0.45 -5.36 15.03
C GLU A 44 0.87 -6.14 14.79
N CYS A 45 1.54 -5.93 13.65
CA CYS A 45 2.76 -6.65 13.25
C CYS A 45 2.60 -8.18 13.19
N LYS A 46 1.42 -8.69 12.85
CA LYS A 46 1.10 -10.13 12.77
C LYS A 46 1.12 -10.66 11.33
N ARG A 47 1.66 -9.88 10.42
CA ARG A 47 1.76 -10.19 8.99
C ARG A 47 3.19 -9.99 8.51
N GLU A 48 3.44 -10.48 7.30
CA GLU A 48 4.75 -10.39 6.66
C GLU A 48 4.87 -9.08 5.83
N LEU A 49 6.11 -8.68 5.53
CA LEU A 49 6.43 -7.57 4.63
C LEU A 49 5.71 -7.70 3.27
N ALA A 50 5.61 -8.91 2.73
CA ALA A 50 4.92 -9.17 1.47
C ALA A 50 3.42 -8.83 1.54
N ASP A 51 2.75 -9.08 2.69
CA ASP A 51 1.34 -8.70 2.87
C ASP A 51 1.18 -7.17 2.92
N PHE A 52 2.15 -6.45 3.49
CA PHE A 52 2.17 -4.98 3.47
C PHE A 52 2.37 -4.46 2.04
N HIS A 53 3.34 -5.00 1.30
CA HIS A 53 3.59 -4.62 -0.08
C HIS A 53 2.42 -4.93 -1.01
N TYR A 54 1.59 -5.92 -0.68
CA TYR A 54 0.37 -6.23 -1.42
C TYR A 54 -0.60 -5.04 -1.46
N LEU A 55 -0.52 -4.08 -0.51
CA LEU A 55 -1.36 -2.89 -0.47
C LEU A 55 -0.88 -1.76 -1.42
N ALA A 56 0.32 -1.85 -1.98
CA ALA A 56 0.90 -0.78 -2.80
C ALA A 56 -0.03 -0.23 -3.91
N PRO A 57 -0.82 -1.05 -4.65
CA PRO A 57 -1.78 -0.53 -5.61
C PRO A 57 -2.85 0.38 -5.00
N ALA A 58 -3.38 0.04 -3.80
CA ALA A 58 -4.38 0.87 -3.13
C ALA A 58 -3.79 2.18 -2.59
N LEU A 59 -2.51 2.20 -2.27
CA LEU A 59 -1.82 3.40 -1.77
C LEU A 59 -1.45 4.35 -2.92
N SER A 60 -1.22 3.82 -4.12
CA SER A 60 -0.86 4.61 -5.31
C SER A 60 -2.06 5.02 -6.16
N ASP A 61 -3.18 4.30 -6.07
CA ASP A 61 -4.40 4.58 -6.83
C ASP A 61 -5.62 4.75 -5.90
N PRO A 62 -6.12 6.00 -5.72
CA PRO A 62 -7.29 6.26 -4.89
C PRO A 62 -8.55 5.49 -5.29
N LEU A 63 -8.71 5.09 -6.55
CA LEU A 63 -9.87 4.31 -7.00
C LEU A 63 -9.81 2.88 -6.46
N GLN A 64 -8.64 2.29 -6.35
CA GLN A 64 -8.45 0.99 -5.72
C GLN A 64 -8.72 1.05 -4.21
N ALA A 65 -8.24 2.09 -3.53
CA ALA A 65 -8.57 2.32 -2.11
C ALA A 65 -10.08 2.43 -1.89
N VAL A 66 -10.77 3.22 -2.70
CA VAL A 66 -12.23 3.37 -2.63
C VAL A 66 -12.96 2.05 -2.91
N ALA A 67 -12.48 1.24 -3.85
CA ALA A 67 -13.04 -0.09 -4.13
C ALA A 67 -12.92 -1.07 -2.95
N LEU A 68 -11.89 -0.88 -2.09
CA LEU A 68 -11.72 -1.61 -0.83
C LEU A 68 -12.59 -1.05 0.31
N GLY A 69 -13.29 0.07 0.09
CA GLY A 69 -14.06 0.76 1.11
C GLY A 69 -13.22 1.70 1.99
N TRP A 70 -12.06 2.14 1.49
CA TRP A 70 -11.20 3.12 2.15
C TRP A 70 -11.42 4.48 1.51
N ARG A 71 -11.91 5.43 2.26
CA ARG A 71 -12.14 6.80 1.79
C ARG A 71 -10.92 7.65 2.12
N PRO A 72 -10.20 8.17 1.11
CA PRO A 72 -9.07 9.06 1.33
C PRO A 72 -9.48 10.30 2.12
N LEU A 73 -8.64 10.72 3.05
CA LEU A 73 -8.82 11.95 3.84
C LEU A 73 -7.90 13.06 3.32
N PRO A 74 -8.27 14.34 3.55
CA PRO A 74 -7.33 15.44 3.34
C PRO A 74 -6.06 15.24 4.17
N GLN A 75 -4.92 15.54 3.59
CA GLN A 75 -3.63 15.36 4.23
C GLN A 75 -3.45 16.33 5.40
N ALA A 76 -3.52 15.81 6.62
CA ALA A 76 -3.24 16.55 7.85
C ALA A 76 -1.75 16.54 8.20
N ASN A 77 -1.01 15.54 7.74
CA ASN A 77 0.42 15.38 7.92
C ASN A 77 1.09 15.05 6.58
N LEU A 78 2.14 15.79 6.21
CA LEU A 78 2.83 15.63 4.92
C LEU A 78 3.47 14.25 4.71
N PHE A 79 3.70 13.51 5.77
CA PHE A 79 4.31 12.18 5.73
C PHE A 79 3.30 11.04 5.79
N MET A 80 2.01 11.35 5.87
CA MET A 80 0.95 10.36 6.05
C MET A 80 -0.06 10.41 4.91
N THR A 81 -0.46 9.24 4.44
CA THR A 81 -1.65 9.06 3.60
C THR A 81 -2.72 8.42 4.47
N GLU A 82 -3.85 9.10 4.64
CA GLU A 82 -4.87 8.74 5.62
C GLU A 82 -6.16 8.30 4.94
N PHE A 83 -6.82 7.32 5.55
CA PHE A 83 -8.09 6.78 5.07
C PHE A 83 -9.07 6.57 6.21
N MET A 84 -10.34 6.87 5.92
CA MET A 84 -11.47 6.44 6.73
C MET A 84 -12.04 5.14 6.15
N LEU A 85 -12.11 4.10 6.96
CA LEU A 85 -12.64 2.80 6.57
C LEU A 85 -14.17 2.80 6.63
N ASN A 86 -14.82 2.15 5.67
CA ASN A 86 -16.27 1.95 5.70
C ASN A 86 -16.72 0.97 6.80
N ARG A 87 -15.80 0.16 7.31
CA ARG A 87 -16.01 -0.78 8.42
C ARG A 87 -14.88 -0.60 9.42
N PRO A 88 -15.21 -0.32 10.69
CA PRO A 88 -14.19 -0.25 11.74
C PRO A 88 -13.46 -1.57 11.91
N ILE A 89 -12.19 -1.48 12.32
CA ILE A 89 -11.34 -2.61 12.68
C ILE A 89 -10.99 -2.53 14.16
N SER A 90 -10.59 -3.66 14.75
CA SER A 90 -10.08 -3.71 16.13
C SER A 90 -8.57 -3.91 16.10
N VAL A 91 -7.83 -2.96 16.66
CA VAL A 91 -6.36 -2.98 16.74
C VAL A 91 -5.94 -2.79 18.19
N PHE A 92 -5.15 -3.71 18.73
CA PHE A 92 -4.73 -3.74 20.16
C PHE A 92 -5.89 -3.65 21.15
N GLY A 93 -7.07 -4.19 20.79
CA GLY A 93 -8.27 -4.13 21.61
C GLY A 93 -9.08 -2.83 21.53
N HIS A 94 -8.67 -1.88 20.68
CA HIS A 94 -9.37 -0.61 20.42
C HIS A 94 -9.99 -0.61 19.04
N THR A 95 -11.22 -0.09 18.93
CA THR A 95 -11.92 0.03 17.66
C THR A 95 -11.57 1.35 16.99
N THR A 96 -11.24 1.30 15.70
CA THR A 96 -11.03 2.50 14.87
C THR A 96 -11.47 2.24 13.43
N ASP A 97 -11.91 3.28 12.77
CA ASP A 97 -12.13 3.33 11.32
C ASP A 97 -11.11 4.25 10.62
N HIS A 98 -10.15 4.81 11.36
CA HIS A 98 -9.14 5.72 10.85
C HIS A 98 -7.76 5.06 10.82
N ILE A 99 -7.22 4.92 9.61
CA ILE A 99 -5.87 4.37 9.38
C ILE A 99 -5.01 5.36 8.60
N ALA A 100 -3.71 5.24 8.76
CA ALA A 100 -2.72 5.97 8.00
C ALA A 100 -1.58 5.07 7.53
N PHE A 101 -0.94 5.47 6.44
CA PHE A 101 0.29 4.88 5.94
C PHE A 101 1.38 5.94 5.87
N THR A 102 2.61 5.57 6.25
CA THR A 102 3.78 6.43 6.17
C THR A 102 5.02 5.60 5.87
N GLY A 103 5.67 5.83 4.70
CA GLY A 103 6.74 4.96 4.24
C GLY A 103 6.31 3.51 4.26
N ASP A 104 7.05 2.68 4.98
CA ASP A 104 6.80 1.24 5.14
C ASP A 104 5.96 0.91 6.38
N SER A 105 5.08 1.81 6.82
CA SER A 105 4.31 1.64 8.04
C SER A 105 2.80 1.74 7.79
N ILE A 106 2.05 0.91 8.51
CA ILE A 106 0.60 1.04 8.68
C ILE A 106 0.29 1.43 10.13
N ILE A 107 -0.58 2.41 10.30
CA ILE A 107 -0.89 3.04 11.59
C ILE A 107 -2.40 3.07 11.77
N ALA A 108 -2.88 2.57 12.91
CA ALA A 108 -4.22 2.81 13.41
C ALA A 108 -4.22 4.12 14.23
N ILE A 109 -5.14 5.02 13.92
CA ILE A 109 -5.34 6.27 14.67
C ILE A 109 -6.47 6.03 15.67
N LEU A 110 -6.09 5.95 16.95
CA LEU A 110 -6.97 5.56 18.05
C LEU A 110 -7.48 6.77 18.83
N ASP A 111 -8.73 6.70 19.31
CA ASP A 111 -9.34 7.70 20.20
C ASP A 111 -8.81 7.58 21.64
N LEU A 112 -7.50 7.67 21.79
CA LEU A 112 -6.81 7.61 23.07
C LEU A 112 -5.96 8.89 23.23
N PRO A 113 -6.21 9.69 24.26
CA PRO A 113 -5.52 10.98 24.44
C PRO A 113 -4.05 10.82 24.89
N ASP A 114 -3.70 9.67 25.44
CA ASP A 114 -2.34 9.37 25.93
C ASP A 114 -1.88 8.02 25.42
N PRO A 115 -0.72 7.93 24.71
CA PRO A 115 -0.17 6.68 24.22
C PRO A 115 0.46 5.79 25.29
N ARG A 116 0.83 6.34 26.45
CA ARG A 116 1.61 5.64 27.49
C ARG A 116 0.93 4.38 28.05
N PRO A 117 -0.38 4.39 28.36
CA PRO A 117 -1.07 3.19 28.82
C PRO A 117 -1.01 2.04 27.85
N LEU A 118 -1.21 2.34 26.53
CA LEU A 118 -1.12 1.34 25.47
C LEU A 118 0.31 0.84 25.29
N ALA A 119 1.29 1.72 25.27
CA ALA A 119 2.70 1.36 25.19
C ALA A 119 3.12 0.42 26.33
N LYS A 120 2.67 0.70 27.56
CA LYS A 120 2.90 -0.17 28.72
C LYS A 120 2.22 -1.53 28.59
N GLN A 121 0.97 -1.55 28.10
CA GLN A 121 0.24 -2.79 27.86
C GLN A 121 0.95 -3.69 26.83
N LEU A 122 1.55 -3.09 25.82
CA LEU A 122 2.28 -3.79 24.75
C LEU A 122 3.77 -4.03 25.10
N GLU A 123 4.21 -3.64 26.29
CA GLU A 123 5.59 -3.80 26.76
C GLU A 123 6.64 -3.18 25.81
N LEU A 124 6.34 -1.97 25.33
CA LEU A 124 7.21 -1.25 24.42
C LEU A 124 8.33 -0.52 25.15
N GLU A 125 9.47 -0.36 24.48
CA GLU A 125 10.59 0.40 24.95
C GLU A 125 10.37 1.90 24.69
N THR A 126 10.92 2.73 25.57
CA THR A 126 10.78 4.18 25.46
C THR A 126 11.83 4.74 24.51
N GLY A 127 11.39 5.32 23.38
CA GLY A 127 12.25 6.12 22.52
C GLY A 127 12.25 7.60 22.93
N ILE A 128 11.05 8.18 23.09
CA ILE A 128 10.85 9.56 23.56
C ILE A 128 9.70 9.56 24.56
N ASP A 129 9.87 10.25 25.68
CA ASP A 129 8.82 10.47 26.66
C ASP A 129 8.97 11.84 27.33
N THR A 130 8.29 12.82 26.75
CA THR A 130 8.22 14.20 27.21
C THR A 130 6.76 14.59 27.42
N PRO A 131 6.46 15.73 28.08
CA PRO A 131 5.07 16.16 28.25
C PRO A 131 4.28 16.28 26.93
N ASP A 132 4.94 16.72 25.85
CA ASP A 132 4.28 17.03 24.57
C ASP A 132 4.44 15.92 23.53
N LYS A 133 5.46 15.05 23.68
CA LYS A 133 5.79 14.04 22.69
C LYS A 133 6.15 12.72 23.36
N ALA A 134 5.49 11.67 22.91
CA ALA A 134 5.77 10.31 23.33
C ALA A 134 5.92 9.40 22.09
N LEU A 135 6.95 8.55 22.12
CA LEU A 135 7.25 7.54 21.11
C LEU A 135 7.79 6.31 21.81
N PHE A 136 7.15 5.20 21.60
CA PHE A 136 7.52 3.90 22.12
C PHE A 136 7.61 2.91 20.97
N GLY A 137 8.51 1.95 21.05
CA GLY A 137 8.67 0.94 20.01
C GLY A 137 9.23 -0.35 20.54
N LYS A 138 9.06 -1.41 19.77
CA LYS A 138 9.67 -2.72 20.01
C LYS A 138 10.03 -3.35 18.69
N GLU A 139 11.30 -3.67 18.51
CA GLU A 139 11.74 -4.47 17.38
C GLU A 139 11.32 -5.92 17.59
N LEU A 140 10.49 -6.43 16.70
CA LEU A 140 9.95 -7.80 16.75
C LEU A 140 10.75 -8.75 15.88
N VAL A 141 11.30 -8.22 14.77
CA VAL A 141 12.15 -8.95 13.83
C VAL A 141 13.31 -8.04 13.45
N SER A 142 14.52 -8.60 13.46
CA SER A 142 15.73 -7.97 12.93
C SER A 142 16.59 -9.08 12.34
N GLU A 143 16.53 -9.25 11.03
CA GLU A 143 17.20 -10.33 10.32
C GLU A 143 18.03 -9.77 9.18
N GLU A 144 19.26 -10.28 9.05
CA GLU A 144 20.12 -9.97 7.91
C GLU A 144 19.75 -10.90 6.75
N GLU A 145 19.35 -10.33 5.64
CA GLU A 145 19.07 -11.03 4.38
C GLU A 145 20.03 -10.55 3.30
N GLN A 146 20.29 -11.40 2.31
CA GLN A 146 21.03 -10.99 1.12
C GLN A 146 20.07 -10.76 -0.03
N ASP A 147 20.17 -9.59 -0.65
CA ASP A 147 19.45 -9.33 -1.91
C ASP A 147 19.91 -10.36 -2.97
N PRO A 148 18.99 -11.20 -3.45
CA PRO A 148 19.35 -12.27 -4.40
C PRO A 148 19.85 -11.74 -5.75
N ALA A 149 19.57 -10.48 -6.10
CA ALA A 149 19.98 -9.87 -7.36
C ALA A 149 21.36 -9.23 -7.28
N THR A 150 21.71 -8.64 -6.13
CA THR A 150 22.94 -7.84 -5.96
C THR A 150 23.92 -8.46 -4.98
N GLY A 151 23.49 -9.40 -4.13
CA GLY A 151 24.28 -9.94 -3.03
C GLY A 151 24.53 -8.94 -1.88
N THR A 152 23.85 -7.79 -1.91
CA THR A 152 23.98 -6.77 -0.86
C THR A 152 23.28 -7.25 0.40
N ALA A 153 23.90 -7.07 1.57
CA ALA A 153 23.26 -7.33 2.84
C ALA A 153 22.16 -6.29 3.09
N LEU A 154 20.97 -6.76 3.38
CA LEU A 154 19.79 -5.99 3.76
C LEU A 154 19.40 -6.39 5.17
N ILE A 155 18.85 -5.48 5.95
CA ILE A 155 18.27 -5.79 7.25
C ILE A 155 16.77 -5.73 7.10
N ARG A 156 16.11 -6.88 7.25
CA ARG A 156 14.66 -6.95 7.39
C ARG A 156 14.29 -6.63 8.84
N SER A 157 13.51 -5.58 9.03
CA SER A 157 13.09 -5.16 10.37
C SER A 157 11.56 -5.03 10.43
N VAL A 158 10.98 -5.50 11.54
CA VAL A 158 9.57 -5.29 11.87
C VAL A 158 9.49 -4.65 13.24
N VAL A 159 8.93 -3.45 13.31
CA VAL A 159 8.89 -2.65 14.53
C VAL A 159 7.46 -2.26 14.86
N LEU A 160 7.02 -2.64 16.06
CA LEU A 160 5.77 -2.19 16.65
C LEU A 160 5.98 -0.80 17.28
N ASN A 161 5.14 0.17 16.92
CA ASN A 161 5.24 1.55 17.36
C ASN A 161 3.95 2.06 18.00
N VAL A 162 4.08 2.87 19.05
CA VAL A 162 2.99 3.65 19.67
C VAL A 162 3.48 5.06 19.94
N SER A 163 2.73 6.05 19.49
CA SER A 163 3.16 7.47 19.61
C SER A 163 1.99 8.43 19.64
N ASN A 164 2.29 9.70 19.89
CA ASN A 164 1.44 10.84 19.56
C ASN A 164 2.16 11.78 18.60
N VAL A 165 1.39 12.53 17.82
CA VAL A 165 1.91 13.57 16.91
C VAL A 165 1.04 14.82 16.98
N SER A 166 1.63 15.98 16.77
CA SER A 166 0.93 17.27 16.87
C SER A 166 -0.17 17.48 15.81
N SER A 167 -0.06 16.80 14.68
CA SER A 167 -1.10 16.81 13.62
C SER A 167 -2.38 16.10 14.03
N HIS A 168 -2.35 15.25 15.07
CA HIS A 168 -3.49 14.46 15.56
C HIS A 168 -3.66 14.66 17.07
N PRO A 169 -4.08 15.87 17.51
CA PRO A 169 -4.21 16.17 18.94
C PRO A 169 -5.26 15.26 19.59
N GLY A 170 -4.92 14.72 20.76
CA GLY A 170 -5.83 13.82 21.50
C GLY A 170 -5.98 12.43 20.91
N LYS A 171 -5.10 12.03 19.98
CA LYS A 171 -5.07 10.69 19.39
C LYS A 171 -3.78 9.97 19.71
N THR A 172 -3.86 8.66 19.78
CA THR A 172 -2.71 7.76 19.82
C THR A 172 -2.56 7.09 18.47
N LEU A 173 -1.35 7.09 17.94
CA LEU A 173 -0.96 6.41 16.73
C LEU A 173 -0.30 5.09 17.13
N ALA A 174 -0.84 3.97 16.68
CA ALA A 174 -0.31 2.65 16.99
C ALA A 174 -0.25 1.81 15.71
N GLY A 175 0.88 1.15 15.46
CA GLY A 175 1.02 0.42 14.21
C GLY A 175 2.36 -0.26 14.05
N CYS A 176 2.56 -0.79 12.85
CA CYS A 176 3.71 -1.59 12.45
C CYS A 176 4.50 -0.94 11.32
N SER A 177 5.82 -0.96 11.44
CA SER A 177 6.76 -0.62 10.37
C SER A 177 7.41 -1.89 9.84
N TYR A 178 7.47 -2.02 8.52
CA TYR A 178 8.03 -3.14 7.77
C TYR A 178 9.16 -2.62 6.86
N SER A 179 10.39 -2.92 7.13
CA SER A 179 11.53 -2.45 6.34
C SER A 179 12.51 -3.57 6.00
#